data_89cd40223f2ab8c751f925b387834b7d
#
_entry.id   89cd40223f2ab8c751f925b387834b7d
#
_cell.length_a   1.000
_cell.length_b   1.000
_cell.length_c   1.000
_cell.angle_alpha   90.00
_cell.angle_beta   90.00
_cell.angle_gamma   90.00
#
_symmetry.space_group_name_H-M   'P 1'
#
loop_
_entity.id
_entity.type
_entity.pdbx_description
1 polymer ?
#
loop_
_entity_poly.entity_id
_entity_poly.type
_entity_poly.pdbx_seq_one_letter_code
_entity_poly.pdbx_strand_id
1 'polypeptide(L)'
;MPFEASSGDWFWNGGWYAGGESLWMDRSRNNRRTIAEQPFLDIRTGGLRFAKFTTTAQPFNVAPGARVTIGRSLGRDYLDRDRAFEFIYYGGMTYEDVDGWNAPFGGDNVIVPIAPFAPGFAGATQYATWFNSDFNSWEWDYKLRRRLGRDQLVMSPGGNWSRHAERGWLPALIIGPRLANVNEDFRLRTSQAGVSPATFSGTYTVNAANWLLGLNLGGELISQNEFFYWGLRGRAAPALSFVSTHQTAVGVSSVTTPPGIPSGTTNFTADATRTAPGFIGDLTLMAGWNITPNFALQVGYDFLWVAGIATATRQFNLDQRDVRPLDAGGQTFYNGLSFGFNGSW
;
A
#
# COMPACT_ATOMS: atom_id res chain seq x y z
N MET A 1 -37.39 -12.92 33.73
CA MET A 1 -37.48 -12.25 32.45
C MET A 1 -36.43 -12.90 31.56
N PRO A 2 -36.75 -13.33 30.35
CA PRO A 2 -35.72 -13.84 29.45
C PRO A 2 -34.70 -12.71 29.23
N PHE A 3 -33.44 -13.06 29.35
CA PHE A 3 -32.34 -12.14 29.04
C PHE A 3 -32.45 -11.83 27.55
N GLU A 4 -32.92 -10.65 27.19
CA GLU A 4 -32.89 -10.17 25.81
C GLU A 4 -31.46 -9.73 25.49
N ALA A 5 -30.60 -10.67 25.12
CA ALA A 5 -29.31 -10.34 24.55
C ALA A 5 -29.51 -10.05 23.07
N SER A 6 -29.22 -8.86 22.65
CA SER A 6 -29.21 -8.50 21.24
C SER A 6 -27.81 -8.55 20.66
N SER A 7 -27.68 -8.55 19.34
CA SER A 7 -26.40 -8.46 18.64
C SER A 7 -25.52 -7.30 19.10
N GLY A 8 -26.02 -6.51 19.97
CA GLY A 8 -25.33 -5.44 20.58
C GLY A 8 -25.63 -5.27 22.06
N ASP A 9 -26.07 -6.29 22.80
CA ASP A 9 -26.22 -6.14 24.24
C ASP A 9 -24.90 -5.92 24.96
N TRP A 10 -23.84 -6.49 24.46
CA TRP A 10 -22.50 -6.16 24.88
C TRP A 10 -22.13 -4.70 24.54
N PHE A 11 -22.67 -4.12 23.47
CA PHE A 11 -22.59 -2.69 23.21
C PHE A 11 -23.32 -1.86 24.26
N TRP A 12 -24.39 -2.39 24.81
CA TRP A 12 -25.17 -1.64 25.78
C TRP A 12 -24.47 -1.54 27.14
N ASN A 13 -23.75 -2.58 27.52
CA ASN A 13 -23.04 -2.67 28.79
C ASN A 13 -21.62 -2.07 28.75
N GLY A 14 -21.21 -1.43 27.66
CA GLY A 14 -19.88 -0.87 27.54
C GLY A 14 -18.80 -1.94 27.38
N GLY A 15 -19.12 -3.07 26.73
CA GLY A 15 -18.20 -4.18 26.50
C GLY A 15 -17.07 -3.84 25.53
N TRP A 16 -16.02 -4.65 25.59
CA TRP A 16 -14.92 -4.61 24.67
C TRP A 16 -15.11 -5.60 23.53
N TYR A 17 -14.53 -5.31 22.38
CA TYR A 17 -14.43 -6.24 21.28
C TYR A 17 -13.09 -6.10 20.57
N ALA A 18 -12.63 -7.18 19.97
CA ALA A 18 -11.44 -7.17 19.16
C ALA A 18 -11.60 -8.09 17.95
N GLY A 19 -10.91 -7.73 16.87
CA GLY A 19 -10.81 -8.52 15.67
C GLY A 19 -9.36 -8.58 15.20
N GLY A 20 -9.01 -9.71 14.60
CA GLY A 20 -7.74 -9.91 13.94
C GLY A 20 -7.95 -10.51 12.56
N GLU A 21 -7.34 -9.91 11.55
CA GLU A 21 -7.42 -10.39 10.16
C GLU A 21 -6.01 -10.50 9.57
N SER A 22 -5.73 -11.61 8.90
CA SER A 22 -4.59 -11.76 8.00
C SER A 22 -4.97 -11.20 6.64
N LEU A 23 -4.13 -10.34 6.10
CA LEU A 23 -4.31 -9.69 4.80
C LEU A 23 -3.38 -10.32 3.78
N TRP A 24 -3.85 -10.47 2.56
CA TRP A 24 -3.07 -10.97 1.41
C TRP A 24 -3.31 -10.01 0.25
N MET A 25 -2.44 -9.00 0.16
CA MET A 25 -2.66 -7.84 -0.69
C MET A 25 -1.69 -7.81 -1.87
N ASP A 26 -2.21 -7.53 -3.05
CA ASP A 26 -1.43 -7.13 -4.22
C ASP A 26 -1.27 -5.61 -4.25
N ARG A 27 -0.18 -5.14 -4.83
CA ARG A 27 0.11 -3.72 -5.01
C ARG A 27 0.23 -3.36 -6.49
N SER A 28 -0.41 -2.27 -6.88
CA SER A 28 -0.30 -1.76 -8.25
C SER A 28 1.11 -1.24 -8.55
N ARG A 29 1.58 -1.53 -9.77
CA ARG A 29 2.82 -0.98 -10.31
C ARG A 29 2.54 0.37 -10.96
N ASN A 30 2.54 1.42 -10.17
CA ASN A 30 2.35 2.77 -10.67
C ASN A 30 3.69 3.42 -11.02
N ASN A 31 3.69 4.28 -12.03
CA ASN A 31 4.82 5.14 -12.42
C ASN A 31 6.08 4.40 -12.93
N ARG A 32 5.89 3.50 -13.88
CA ARG A 32 7.03 2.92 -14.62
C ARG A 32 7.83 4.01 -15.30
N ARG A 33 9.15 4.02 -15.09
CA ARG A 33 10.10 4.85 -15.82
C ARG A 33 11.08 3.98 -16.58
N THR A 34 11.44 4.40 -17.78
CA THR A 34 12.49 3.75 -18.54
C THR A 34 13.85 4.11 -17.93
N ILE A 35 14.59 3.11 -17.51
CA ILE A 35 15.96 3.24 -16.97
C ILE A 35 16.95 3.24 -18.10
N ALA A 36 16.84 2.25 -18.98
CA ALA A 36 17.71 2.09 -20.14
C ALA A 36 16.89 1.63 -21.35
N GLU A 37 17.32 2.07 -22.52
CA GLU A 37 16.77 1.62 -23.79
C GLU A 37 17.87 1.43 -24.82
N GLN A 38 17.73 0.41 -25.64
CA GLN A 38 18.65 0.11 -26.71
C GLN A 38 17.89 0.01 -28.02
N PRO A 39 18.20 0.87 -29.03
CA PRO A 39 17.63 0.75 -30.37
C PRO A 39 18.17 -0.48 -31.07
N PHE A 40 17.32 -1.18 -31.80
CA PHE A 40 17.70 -2.26 -32.71
C PHE A 40 16.80 -2.30 -33.94
N LEU A 41 17.34 -2.81 -35.03
CA LEU A 41 16.59 -2.99 -36.25
C LEU A 41 15.81 -4.31 -36.17
N ASP A 42 14.49 -4.24 -36.23
CA ASP A 42 13.65 -5.44 -36.37
C ASP A 42 13.69 -5.95 -37.82
N ILE A 43 14.39 -7.05 -38.02
CA ILE A 43 14.60 -7.66 -39.36
C ILE A 43 13.26 -8.06 -40.03
N ARG A 44 12.22 -8.33 -39.25
CA ARG A 44 10.90 -8.75 -39.76
C ARG A 44 10.11 -7.57 -40.34
N THR A 45 10.22 -6.41 -39.75
CA THR A 45 9.44 -5.22 -40.10
C THR A 45 10.27 -4.15 -40.80
N GLY A 46 11.60 -4.26 -40.81
CA GLY A 46 12.53 -3.25 -41.30
C GLY A 46 12.52 -1.96 -40.48
N GLY A 47 11.83 -1.94 -39.35
CA GLY A 47 11.66 -0.76 -38.48
C GLY A 47 12.60 -0.73 -37.31
N LEU A 48 12.91 0.49 -36.82
CA LEU A 48 13.65 0.68 -35.57
C LEU A 48 12.76 0.36 -34.38
N ARG A 49 13.22 -0.53 -33.48
CA ARG A 49 12.58 -0.85 -32.21
C ARG A 49 13.52 -0.59 -31.03
N PHE A 50 12.97 -0.57 -29.81
CA PHE A 50 13.74 -0.32 -28.60
C PHE A 50 13.52 -1.47 -27.62
N ALA A 51 14.61 -2.10 -27.19
CA ALA A 51 14.63 -2.92 -26.00
C ALA A 51 14.67 -1.98 -24.77
N LYS A 52 13.73 -2.14 -23.84
CA LYS A 52 13.58 -1.22 -22.71
C LYS A 52 13.68 -1.96 -21.39
N PHE A 53 14.41 -1.36 -20.46
CA PHE A 53 14.43 -1.74 -19.05
C PHE A 53 13.75 -0.65 -18.22
N THR A 54 12.86 -1.05 -17.32
CA THR A 54 12.01 -0.11 -16.57
C THR A 54 12.12 -0.33 -15.06
N THR A 55 11.77 0.67 -14.27
CA THR A 55 11.90 0.67 -12.81
C THR A 55 11.09 -0.41 -12.08
N THR A 56 10.09 -0.98 -12.66
CA THR A 56 9.25 -2.03 -12.06
C THR A 56 8.85 -2.98 -13.18
N ALA A 57 9.76 -3.85 -13.57
CA ALA A 57 9.56 -4.71 -14.71
C ALA A 57 8.65 -5.90 -14.38
N GLN A 58 8.79 -6.47 -13.18
CA GLN A 58 8.01 -7.60 -12.71
C GLN A 58 6.78 -7.17 -11.85
N PRO A 59 5.70 -7.97 -11.80
CA PRO A 59 4.62 -7.76 -10.83
C PRO A 59 5.12 -7.97 -9.40
N PHE A 60 4.62 -7.16 -8.48
CA PHE A 60 4.86 -7.44 -7.07
C PHE A 60 4.19 -8.77 -6.69
N ASN A 61 4.82 -9.48 -5.76
CA ASN A 61 4.19 -10.64 -5.15
C ASN A 61 3.07 -10.17 -4.21
N VAL A 62 2.08 -11.04 -3.99
CA VAL A 62 1.07 -10.81 -2.95
C VAL A 62 1.78 -10.78 -1.59
N ALA A 63 1.65 -9.67 -0.88
CA ALA A 63 2.27 -9.47 0.42
C ALA A 63 1.30 -9.79 1.56
N PRO A 64 1.76 -10.55 2.58
CA PRO A 64 1.00 -10.73 3.81
C PRO A 64 1.02 -9.45 4.63
N GLY A 65 -0.07 -9.22 5.37
CA GLY A 65 -0.22 -8.12 6.31
C GLY A 65 -1.21 -8.48 7.40
N ALA A 66 -1.54 -7.53 8.25
CA ALA A 66 -2.50 -7.71 9.33
C ALA A 66 -3.42 -6.50 9.47
N ARG A 67 -4.68 -6.77 9.86
CA ARG A 67 -5.58 -5.79 10.42
C ARG A 67 -5.93 -6.21 11.84
N VAL A 68 -5.74 -5.32 12.79
CA VAL A 68 -6.12 -5.52 14.18
C VAL A 68 -7.08 -4.41 14.57
N THR A 69 -8.25 -4.78 15.05
CA THR A 69 -9.28 -3.86 15.53
C THR A 69 -9.49 -4.09 17.03
N ILE A 70 -9.46 -3.05 17.82
CA ILE A 70 -9.84 -3.07 19.23
C ILE A 70 -10.87 -1.97 19.42
N GLY A 71 -12.03 -2.32 19.95
CA GLY A 71 -13.12 -1.37 20.14
C GLY A 71 -13.76 -1.48 21.51
N ARG A 72 -14.36 -0.38 21.92
CA ARG A 72 -15.16 -0.30 23.13
C ARG A 72 -16.52 0.29 22.81
N SER A 73 -17.56 -0.41 23.21
CA SER A 73 -18.91 0.10 23.16
C SER A 73 -19.08 1.22 24.21
N LEU A 74 -19.68 2.32 23.78
CA LEU A 74 -20.02 3.48 24.64
C LEU A 74 -21.51 3.54 24.96
N GLY A 75 -22.27 2.45 24.65
CA GLY A 75 -23.69 2.37 24.82
C GLY A 75 -24.47 3.15 23.77
N ARG A 76 -25.78 3.33 23.99
CA ARG A 76 -26.68 4.03 23.08
C ARG A 76 -26.72 5.52 23.31
N ASP A 77 -26.99 6.25 22.24
CA ASP A 77 -27.30 7.66 22.32
C ASP A 77 -28.82 7.90 22.44
N TYR A 78 -29.21 9.17 22.56
CA TYR A 78 -30.62 9.59 22.69
C TYR A 78 -31.47 9.33 21.42
N LEU A 79 -30.81 9.04 20.26
CA LEU A 79 -31.46 8.65 19.02
C LEU A 79 -31.50 7.13 18.81
N ASP A 80 -31.27 6.35 19.85
CA ASP A 80 -31.23 4.88 19.85
C ASP A 80 -30.19 4.30 18.87
N ARG A 81 -29.02 4.98 18.76
CA ARG A 81 -27.90 4.51 17.98
C ARG A 81 -26.80 3.98 18.88
N ASP A 82 -26.23 2.84 18.52
CA ASP A 82 -25.06 2.26 19.24
C ASP A 82 -23.82 3.09 18.91
N ARG A 83 -23.09 3.48 19.94
CA ARG A 83 -21.83 4.22 19.84
C ARG A 83 -20.68 3.31 20.18
N ALA A 84 -19.60 3.42 19.42
CA ALA A 84 -18.36 2.72 19.74
C ALA A 84 -17.16 3.61 19.39
N PHE A 85 -16.05 3.33 20.06
CA PHE A 85 -14.74 3.86 19.73
C PHE A 85 -13.87 2.68 19.31
N GLU A 86 -13.22 2.79 18.15
CA GLU A 86 -12.37 1.76 17.56
C GLU A 86 -10.94 2.29 17.36
N PHE A 87 -9.96 1.49 17.72
CA PHE A 87 -8.59 1.62 17.24
C PHE A 87 -8.33 0.53 16.21
N ILE A 88 -7.82 0.91 15.06
CA ILE A 88 -7.53 -0.02 13.97
C ILE A 88 -6.10 0.17 13.53
N TYR A 89 -5.32 -0.91 13.55
CA TYR A 89 -4.07 -1.03 12.83
C TYR A 89 -4.32 -1.80 11.55
N TYR A 90 -3.80 -1.29 10.43
CA TYR A 90 -3.89 -1.92 9.12
C TYR A 90 -2.54 -1.78 8.42
N GLY A 91 -1.81 -2.87 8.20
CA GLY A 91 -0.49 -2.77 7.60
C GLY A 91 0.39 -4.00 7.77
N GLY A 92 1.69 -3.77 7.82
CA GLY A 92 2.70 -4.83 7.86
C GLY A 92 2.97 -5.46 6.50
N MET A 93 2.42 -4.89 5.41
CA MET A 93 2.66 -5.38 4.05
C MET A 93 3.99 -4.82 3.55
N THR A 94 4.85 -5.71 3.07
CA THR A 94 6.12 -5.38 2.43
C THR A 94 6.17 -5.98 1.04
N TYR A 95 6.45 -5.14 0.05
CA TYR A 95 6.51 -5.50 -1.36
C TYR A 95 7.94 -5.36 -1.84
N GLU A 96 8.46 -6.40 -2.47
CA GLU A 96 9.79 -6.43 -3.04
C GLU A 96 9.74 -6.75 -4.53
N ASP A 97 10.61 -6.10 -5.30
CA ASP A 97 10.87 -6.41 -6.72
C ASP A 97 12.36 -6.35 -6.95
N VAL A 98 12.91 -7.42 -7.52
CA VAL A 98 14.32 -7.50 -7.92
C VAL A 98 14.36 -7.92 -9.37
N ASP A 99 14.96 -7.08 -10.20
CA ASP A 99 15.08 -7.37 -11.63
C ASP A 99 16.47 -7.05 -12.17
N GLY A 100 16.83 -7.73 -13.24
CA GLY A 100 18.09 -7.56 -13.93
C GLY A 100 17.93 -7.52 -15.45
N TRP A 101 18.74 -6.71 -16.11
CA TRP A 101 18.73 -6.60 -17.54
C TRP A 101 20.15 -6.53 -18.09
N ASN A 102 20.42 -7.38 -19.05
CA ASN A 102 21.63 -7.31 -19.85
C ASN A 102 21.27 -6.74 -21.23
N ALA A 103 21.99 -5.73 -21.68
CA ALA A 103 21.78 -5.13 -22.99
C ALA A 103 21.94 -6.20 -24.08
N PRO A 104 20.89 -6.55 -24.84
CA PRO A 104 20.89 -7.71 -25.72
C PRO A 104 21.83 -7.60 -26.92
N PHE A 105 22.22 -6.37 -27.28
CA PHE A 105 23.06 -6.09 -28.46
C PHE A 105 24.43 -5.49 -28.10
N GLY A 106 24.97 -5.81 -26.91
CA GLY A 106 26.19 -5.22 -26.39
C GLY A 106 25.96 -3.83 -25.78
N GLY A 107 27.04 -3.11 -25.45
CA GLY A 107 26.93 -1.79 -24.80
C GLY A 107 26.74 -0.62 -25.76
N ASP A 108 26.85 -0.87 -27.05
CA ASP A 108 26.79 0.19 -28.07
C ASP A 108 25.35 0.74 -28.15
N ASN A 109 25.25 2.07 -28.15
CA ASN A 109 23.99 2.80 -28.27
C ASN A 109 22.96 2.59 -27.15
N VAL A 110 23.33 2.12 -25.96
CA VAL A 110 22.42 2.10 -24.79
C VAL A 110 22.21 3.53 -24.33
N ILE A 111 20.95 3.95 -24.37
CA ILE A 111 20.52 5.26 -23.89
C ILE A 111 20.00 5.11 -22.47
N VAL A 112 20.48 5.97 -21.57
CA VAL A 112 20.04 6.03 -20.17
C VAL A 112 19.30 7.36 -19.93
N PRO A 113 17.99 7.43 -20.17
CA PRO A 113 17.25 8.70 -20.15
C PRO A 113 17.31 9.41 -18.78
N ILE A 114 17.49 8.65 -17.71
CA ILE A 114 17.55 9.17 -16.33
C ILE A 114 18.94 9.71 -15.95
N ALA A 115 19.98 9.31 -16.63
CA ALA A 115 21.37 9.65 -16.34
C ALA A 115 22.23 9.72 -17.61
N PRO A 116 21.84 10.52 -18.62
CA PRO A 116 22.46 10.46 -19.95
C PRO A 116 23.93 10.86 -19.97
N PHE A 117 24.39 11.59 -18.94
CA PHE A 117 25.76 12.13 -18.87
C PHE A 117 26.51 11.74 -17.60
N ALA A 118 25.95 10.81 -16.80
CA ALA A 118 26.54 10.41 -15.54
C ALA A 118 27.56 9.28 -15.73
N PRO A 119 28.88 9.49 -15.40
CA PRO A 119 29.86 8.44 -15.36
C PRO A 119 29.40 7.24 -14.48
N GLY A 120 29.65 6.02 -14.97
CA GLY A 120 29.20 4.79 -14.32
C GLY A 120 27.76 4.36 -14.64
N PHE A 121 26.95 5.24 -15.27
CA PHE A 121 25.59 4.92 -15.70
C PHE A 121 25.44 4.91 -17.21
N ALA A 122 25.90 5.94 -17.89
CA ALA A 122 25.94 5.99 -19.34
C ALA A 122 26.94 4.95 -19.88
N GLY A 123 26.52 4.14 -20.87
CA GLY A 123 27.33 3.08 -21.45
C GLY A 123 27.37 1.78 -20.66
N ALA A 124 26.59 1.62 -19.60
CA ALA A 124 26.43 0.36 -18.92
C ALA A 124 25.80 -0.70 -19.84
N THR A 125 26.19 -1.96 -19.66
CA THR A 125 25.62 -3.11 -20.38
C THR A 125 24.78 -4.00 -19.49
N GLN A 126 24.93 -3.86 -18.17
CA GLN A 126 24.22 -4.63 -17.18
C GLN A 126 23.56 -3.71 -16.16
N TYR A 127 22.33 -3.99 -15.83
CA TYR A 127 21.50 -3.24 -14.92
C TYR A 127 20.83 -4.18 -13.94
N ALA A 128 20.78 -3.81 -12.66
CA ALA A 128 20.02 -4.52 -11.66
C ALA A 128 19.26 -3.51 -10.80
N THR A 129 17.99 -3.79 -10.53
CA THR A 129 17.13 -2.97 -9.68
C THR A 129 16.64 -3.75 -8.49
N TRP A 130 16.50 -3.06 -7.38
CA TRP A 130 15.83 -3.51 -6.16
C TRP A 130 14.82 -2.44 -5.78
N PHE A 131 13.62 -2.87 -5.56
CA PHE A 131 12.55 -2.02 -5.06
C PHE A 131 11.95 -2.65 -3.82
N ASN A 132 11.77 -1.85 -2.78
CA ASN A 132 11.06 -2.24 -1.57
C ASN A 132 10.02 -1.18 -1.23
N SER A 133 8.85 -1.60 -0.73
CA SER A 133 7.83 -0.69 -0.25
C SER A 133 7.05 -1.30 0.89
N ASP A 134 6.79 -0.51 1.92
CA ASP A 134 5.95 -0.88 3.05
C ASP A 134 4.78 0.09 3.24
N PHE A 135 3.71 -0.44 3.82
CA PHE A 135 2.51 0.30 4.17
C PHE A 135 2.05 -0.02 5.58
N ASN A 136 1.75 1.04 6.36
CA ASN A 136 1.15 0.95 7.67
C ASN A 136 0.13 2.08 7.86
N SER A 137 -0.95 1.81 8.61
CA SER A 137 -2.01 2.78 8.93
C SER A 137 -2.54 2.54 10.34
N TRP A 138 -2.80 3.61 11.06
CA TRP A 138 -3.41 3.64 12.38
C TRP A 138 -4.61 4.57 12.34
N GLU A 139 -5.73 4.11 12.90
CA GLU A 139 -7.01 4.81 12.85
C GLU A 139 -7.63 4.83 14.24
N TRP A 140 -8.28 5.91 14.59
CA TRP A 140 -9.03 6.10 15.83
C TRP A 140 -10.44 6.56 15.47
N ASP A 141 -11.33 5.62 15.25
CA ASP A 141 -12.64 5.87 14.69
C ASP A 141 -13.72 5.92 15.77
N TYR A 142 -14.59 6.92 15.67
CA TYR A 142 -15.87 6.95 16.36
C TYR A 142 -16.94 6.44 15.42
N LYS A 143 -17.67 5.40 15.86
CA LYS A 143 -18.67 4.68 15.06
C LYS A 143 -20.05 4.87 15.65
N LEU A 144 -20.99 5.25 14.81
CA LEU A 144 -22.41 5.35 15.12
C LEU A 144 -23.19 4.36 14.27
N ARG A 145 -23.76 3.33 14.89
CA ARG A 145 -24.55 2.29 14.20
C ARG A 145 -26.01 2.40 14.55
N ARG A 146 -26.87 2.35 13.55
CA ARG A 146 -28.31 2.28 13.74
C ARG A 146 -28.74 0.83 13.92
N ARG A 147 -29.49 0.55 14.97
CA ARG A 147 -30.14 -0.75 15.15
C ARG A 147 -31.43 -0.82 14.37
N LEU A 148 -31.67 -1.96 13.76
CA LEU A 148 -32.92 -2.28 13.08
C LEU A 148 -33.83 -3.16 13.93
N GLY A 149 -33.31 -3.87 14.94
CA GLY A 149 -34.04 -4.71 15.84
C GLY A 149 -33.18 -5.24 17.01
N ARG A 150 -33.78 -6.05 17.86
CA ARG A 150 -33.08 -6.69 18.99
C ARG A 150 -32.89 -8.16 18.70
N ASP A 151 -31.64 -8.64 18.81
CA ASP A 151 -31.37 -10.07 18.80
C ASP A 151 -31.89 -10.67 20.11
N GLN A 152 -32.33 -11.92 20.04
CA GLN A 152 -32.76 -12.67 21.21
C GLN A 152 -31.81 -13.84 21.47
N LEU A 153 -31.44 -14.02 22.73
CA LEU A 153 -30.83 -15.27 23.16
C LEU A 153 -31.95 -16.26 23.47
N VAL A 154 -32.00 -17.32 22.70
CA VAL A 154 -32.98 -18.40 22.86
C VAL A 154 -32.25 -19.64 23.34
N MET A 155 -32.73 -20.22 24.43
CA MET A 155 -32.24 -21.50 24.90
C MET A 155 -32.86 -22.62 24.08
N SER A 156 -32.04 -23.42 23.43
CA SER A 156 -32.50 -24.62 22.75
C SER A 156 -33.03 -25.67 23.76
N PRO A 157 -33.87 -26.60 23.35
CA PRO A 157 -34.35 -27.69 24.21
C PRO A 157 -33.21 -28.51 24.84
N GLY A 158 -32.01 -28.50 24.27
CA GLY A 158 -30.82 -29.15 24.77
C GLY A 158 -30.03 -28.31 25.78
N GLY A 159 -30.52 -27.15 26.25
CA GLY A 159 -29.88 -26.29 27.23
C GLY A 159 -28.80 -25.38 26.69
N ASN A 160 -28.56 -25.39 25.36
CA ASN A 160 -27.56 -24.51 24.73
C ASN A 160 -28.21 -23.17 24.36
N TRP A 161 -27.55 -22.10 24.69
CA TRP A 161 -27.95 -20.76 24.26
C TRP A 161 -27.56 -20.53 22.82
N SER A 162 -28.51 -20.13 21.98
CA SER A 162 -28.29 -19.68 20.61
C SER A 162 -28.78 -18.25 20.42
N ARG A 163 -28.03 -17.48 19.67
CA ARG A 163 -28.41 -16.13 19.29
C ARG A 163 -29.32 -16.16 18.08
N HIS A 164 -30.49 -15.57 18.21
CA HIS A 164 -31.40 -15.29 17.11
C HIS A 164 -31.27 -13.82 16.74
N ALA A 165 -30.53 -13.54 15.65
CA ALA A 165 -30.38 -12.19 15.13
C ALA A 165 -31.59 -11.83 14.27
N GLU A 166 -32.20 -10.66 14.52
CA GLU A 166 -33.21 -10.15 13.65
C GLU A 166 -32.61 -9.77 12.29
N ARG A 167 -33.25 -10.24 11.23
CA ARG A 167 -32.80 -9.94 9.85
C ARG A 167 -32.92 -8.46 9.56
N GLY A 168 -31.85 -7.86 9.05
CA GLY A 168 -31.93 -6.46 8.66
C GLY A 168 -30.61 -5.85 8.25
N TRP A 169 -30.70 -4.59 7.90
CA TRP A 169 -29.56 -3.76 7.54
C TRP A 169 -29.10 -2.93 8.75
N LEU A 170 -27.82 -2.91 8.98
CA LEU A 170 -27.15 -2.15 10.03
C LEU A 170 -26.25 -1.07 9.42
N PRO A 171 -26.81 0.09 9.08
CA PRO A 171 -25.99 1.21 8.65
C PRO A 171 -25.18 1.78 9.82
N ALA A 172 -23.92 2.12 9.55
CA ALA A 172 -23.07 2.83 10.50
C ALA A 172 -22.36 4.01 9.82
N LEU A 173 -22.16 5.07 10.57
CA LEU A 173 -21.31 6.20 10.22
C LEU A 173 -20.00 6.06 10.98
N ILE A 174 -18.89 6.37 10.32
CA ILE A 174 -17.52 6.29 10.86
C ILE A 174 -16.86 7.64 10.68
N ILE A 175 -16.24 8.15 11.74
CA ILE A 175 -15.46 9.38 11.71
C ILE A 175 -14.29 9.30 12.68
N GLY A 176 -13.09 9.72 12.25
CA GLY A 176 -11.94 9.73 13.15
C GLY A 176 -10.64 10.12 12.49
N PRO A 177 -9.58 10.43 13.25
CA PRO A 177 -8.27 10.68 12.71
C PRO A 177 -7.62 9.38 12.19
N ARG A 178 -6.88 9.54 11.10
CA ARG A 178 -6.09 8.48 10.47
C ARG A 178 -4.68 8.94 10.22
N LEU A 179 -3.71 8.14 10.64
CA LEU A 179 -2.29 8.29 10.32
C LEU A 179 -1.87 7.12 9.43
N ALA A 180 -1.20 7.39 8.33
CA ALA A 180 -0.63 6.34 7.49
C ALA A 180 0.80 6.66 7.10
N ASN A 181 1.58 5.61 6.86
CA ASN A 181 2.95 5.69 6.41
C ASN A 181 3.14 4.81 5.18
N VAL A 182 3.78 5.36 4.15
CA VAL A 182 4.21 4.64 2.94
C VAL A 182 5.67 4.95 2.71
N ASN A 183 6.53 3.95 2.82
CA ASN A 183 7.95 4.10 2.50
C ASN A 183 8.27 3.32 1.24
N GLU A 184 9.16 3.86 0.43
CA GLU A 184 9.67 3.21 -0.76
C GLU A 184 11.18 3.41 -0.85
N ASP A 185 11.88 2.31 -1.12
CA ASP A 185 13.30 2.27 -1.40
C ASP A 185 13.52 1.72 -2.80
N PHE A 186 14.21 2.46 -3.63
CA PHE A 186 14.61 2.02 -4.96
C PHE A 186 16.12 2.11 -5.11
N ARG A 187 16.75 1.04 -5.59
CA ARG A 187 18.18 0.99 -5.89
C ARG A 187 18.40 0.51 -7.31
N LEU A 188 19.23 1.22 -8.05
CA LEU A 188 19.75 0.80 -9.34
C LEU A 188 21.26 0.56 -9.21
N ARG A 189 21.73 -0.57 -9.72
CA ARG A 189 23.15 -0.80 -9.98
C ARG A 189 23.39 -0.98 -11.46
N THR A 190 24.52 -0.46 -11.90
CA THR A 190 24.98 -0.56 -13.28
C THR A 190 26.40 -1.10 -13.31
N SER A 191 26.72 -1.90 -14.32
CA SER A 191 28.05 -2.42 -14.59
C SER A 191 28.24 -2.62 -16.09
N GLN A 192 29.48 -2.92 -16.48
CA GLN A 192 29.83 -3.27 -17.86
C GLN A 192 30.41 -4.67 -17.89
N ALA A 193 29.89 -5.51 -18.78
CA ALA A 193 30.33 -6.90 -18.91
C ALA A 193 31.83 -6.97 -19.25
N GLY A 194 32.56 -7.81 -18.51
CA GLY A 194 34.00 -8.00 -18.72
C GLY A 194 34.90 -6.87 -18.20
N VAL A 195 34.33 -5.84 -17.55
CA VAL A 195 35.07 -4.70 -17.00
C VAL A 195 35.02 -4.73 -15.48
N SER A 196 36.16 -4.42 -14.83
CA SER A 196 36.24 -4.37 -13.36
C SER A 196 35.28 -3.29 -12.80
N PRO A 197 34.59 -3.55 -11.67
CA PRO A 197 33.79 -2.55 -10.98
C PRO A 197 34.57 -1.28 -10.57
N ALA A 198 35.88 -1.38 -10.36
CA ALA A 198 36.73 -0.23 -10.11
C ALA A 198 36.91 0.66 -11.35
N THR A 199 36.70 0.13 -12.53
CA THR A 199 36.82 0.81 -13.82
C THR A 199 35.48 1.35 -14.31
N PHE A 200 34.37 0.59 -14.10
CA PHE A 200 33.04 0.99 -14.46
C PHE A 200 32.01 0.40 -13.49
N SER A 201 31.34 1.27 -12.73
CA SER A 201 30.18 0.89 -11.90
C SER A 201 29.36 2.13 -11.54
N GLY A 202 28.09 1.93 -11.31
CA GLY A 202 27.20 2.96 -10.78
C GLY A 202 26.21 2.36 -9.77
N THR A 203 25.89 3.13 -8.75
CA THR A 203 24.81 2.84 -7.80
C THR A 203 23.99 4.10 -7.57
N TYR A 204 22.69 3.99 -7.76
CA TYR A 204 21.75 5.06 -7.49
C TYR A 204 20.67 4.54 -6.54
N THR A 205 20.47 5.25 -5.44
CA THR A 205 19.47 4.92 -4.43
C THR A 205 18.52 6.09 -4.25
N VAL A 206 17.23 5.80 -4.14
CA VAL A 206 16.17 6.77 -3.84
C VAL A 206 15.32 6.20 -2.71
N ASN A 207 15.30 6.90 -1.60
CA ASN A 207 14.44 6.59 -0.46
C ASN A 207 13.34 7.66 -0.42
N ALA A 208 12.08 7.25 -0.35
CA ALA A 208 10.93 8.12 -0.24
C ALA A 208 10.09 7.71 0.97
N ALA A 209 9.95 8.61 1.94
CA ALA A 209 9.11 8.40 3.11
C ALA A 209 7.92 9.36 3.08
N ASN A 210 6.72 8.83 3.28
CA ASN A 210 5.48 9.58 3.24
C ASN A 210 4.68 9.31 4.51
N TRP A 211 4.35 10.38 5.24
CA TRP A 211 3.43 10.34 6.37
C TRP A 211 2.17 11.11 6.02
N LEU A 212 1.03 10.46 6.10
CA LEU A 212 -0.26 11.06 5.80
C LEU A 212 -1.09 11.16 7.08
N LEU A 213 -1.49 12.38 7.43
CA LEU A 213 -2.40 12.64 8.54
C LEU A 213 -3.72 13.15 7.96
N GLY A 214 -4.80 12.40 8.16
CA GLY A 214 -6.11 12.69 7.60
C GLY A 214 -7.25 12.53 8.59
N LEU A 215 -8.44 12.91 8.14
CA LEU A 215 -9.70 12.68 8.83
C LEU A 215 -10.50 11.62 8.06
N ASN A 216 -10.67 10.45 8.67
CA ASN A 216 -11.52 9.38 8.16
C ASN A 216 -12.99 9.79 8.20
N LEU A 217 -13.64 9.71 7.06
CA LEU A 217 -15.09 9.87 6.92
C LEU A 217 -15.58 8.65 6.16
N GLY A 218 -16.53 7.92 6.73
CA GLY A 218 -16.95 6.69 6.10
C GLY A 218 -18.27 6.14 6.60
N GLY A 219 -18.61 5.01 6.04
CA GLY A 219 -19.80 4.28 6.43
C GLY A 219 -19.62 2.78 6.28
N GLU A 220 -20.47 2.08 6.97
CA GLU A 220 -20.57 0.63 6.91
C GLU A 220 -22.04 0.26 6.75
N LEU A 221 -22.31 -0.70 5.89
CA LEU A 221 -23.63 -1.25 5.71
C LEU A 221 -23.55 -2.77 5.80
N ILE A 222 -24.08 -3.33 6.88
CA ILE A 222 -24.08 -4.77 7.13
C ILE A 222 -25.52 -5.28 7.02
N SER A 223 -25.71 -6.38 6.28
CA SER A 223 -26.89 -7.21 6.32
C SER A 223 -26.58 -8.44 7.16
N GLN A 224 -27.34 -8.67 8.21
CA GLN A 224 -27.13 -9.85 9.06
C GLN A 224 -28.37 -10.68 9.22
N ASN A 225 -28.14 -11.99 9.45
CA ASN A 225 -29.13 -12.93 9.93
C ASN A 225 -28.54 -13.71 11.12
N GLU A 226 -29.23 -14.73 11.56
CA GLU A 226 -28.86 -15.52 12.73
C GLU A 226 -27.44 -16.10 12.68
N PHE A 227 -27.00 -16.62 11.51
CA PHE A 227 -25.72 -17.31 11.38
C PHE A 227 -24.69 -16.52 10.56
N PHE A 228 -25.14 -15.71 9.62
CA PHE A 228 -24.29 -15.05 8.65
C PHE A 228 -24.54 -13.54 8.63
N TYR A 229 -23.48 -12.81 8.36
CA TYR A 229 -23.56 -11.42 7.94
C TYR A 229 -22.71 -11.19 6.69
N TRP A 230 -23.09 -10.19 5.94
CA TRP A 230 -22.27 -9.66 4.86
C TRP A 230 -22.45 -8.15 4.79
N GLY A 231 -21.46 -7.47 4.27
CA GLY A 231 -21.53 -6.01 4.24
C GLY A 231 -20.44 -5.37 3.43
N LEU A 232 -20.56 -4.06 3.38
CA LEU A 232 -19.65 -3.16 2.72
C LEU A 232 -19.23 -2.09 3.71
N ARG A 233 -17.92 -1.81 3.79
CA ARG A 233 -17.36 -0.68 4.50
C ARG A 233 -16.59 0.18 3.53
N GLY A 234 -16.87 1.48 3.49
CA GLY A 234 -16.13 2.43 2.67
C GLY A 234 -15.71 3.62 3.51
N ARG A 235 -14.45 4.05 3.36
CA ARG A 235 -13.89 5.19 4.07
C ARG A 235 -13.05 6.03 3.13
N ALA A 236 -13.06 7.34 3.36
CA ALA A 236 -12.27 8.32 2.63
C ALA A 236 -11.65 9.29 3.62
N ALA A 237 -10.35 9.47 3.56
CA ALA A 237 -9.60 10.38 4.41
C ALA A 237 -8.85 11.40 3.54
N PRO A 238 -9.39 12.59 3.31
CA PRO A 238 -8.57 13.72 2.89
C PRO A 238 -7.48 13.95 3.93
N ALA A 239 -6.24 14.12 3.48
CA ALA A 239 -5.06 14.11 4.33
C ALA A 239 -4.05 15.20 3.94
N LEU A 240 -3.17 15.54 4.87
CA LEU A 240 -1.91 16.22 4.62
C LEU A 240 -0.81 15.16 4.53
N SER A 241 -0.07 15.19 3.44
CA SER A 241 1.06 14.31 3.20
C SER A 241 2.36 15.04 3.48
N PHE A 242 3.13 14.55 4.46
CA PHE A 242 4.48 15.01 4.79
C PHE A 242 5.46 14.07 4.09
N VAL A 243 6.09 14.59 3.08
CA VAL A 243 6.93 13.81 2.16
C VAL A 243 8.38 14.17 2.37
N SER A 244 9.24 13.18 2.47
CA SER A 244 10.70 13.34 2.44
C SER A 244 11.34 12.37 1.47
N THR A 245 12.36 12.83 0.76
CA THR A 245 13.14 12.00 -0.16
C THR A 245 14.63 12.21 0.07
N HIS A 246 15.36 11.12 0.04
CA HIS A 246 16.82 11.09 0.06
C HIS A 246 17.33 10.34 -1.17
N GLN A 247 18.19 10.97 -1.94
CA GLN A 247 18.74 10.41 -3.16
C GLN A 247 20.26 10.42 -3.10
N THR A 248 20.86 9.31 -3.48
CA THR A 248 22.32 9.23 -3.59
C THR A 248 22.69 8.52 -4.89
N ALA A 249 23.70 9.03 -5.57
CA ALA A 249 24.29 8.38 -6.73
C ALA A 249 25.80 8.42 -6.64
N VAL A 250 26.40 7.27 -6.79
CA VAL A 250 27.86 7.11 -6.88
C VAL A 250 28.17 6.32 -8.12
N GLY A 251 29.08 6.84 -8.94
CA GLY A 251 29.49 6.13 -10.16
C GLY A 251 30.95 6.43 -10.51
N VAL A 252 31.58 5.48 -11.17
CA VAL A 252 32.92 5.62 -11.73
C VAL A 252 32.93 5.09 -13.16
N SER A 253 33.61 5.81 -14.04
CA SER A 253 33.90 5.35 -15.41
C SER A 253 35.28 5.85 -15.82
N SER A 254 36.18 4.91 -16.07
CA SER A 254 37.47 5.17 -16.73
C SER A 254 37.52 4.54 -18.14
N VAL A 255 36.37 4.10 -18.64
CA VAL A 255 36.22 3.55 -19.99
C VAL A 255 36.00 4.69 -20.98
N THR A 256 36.81 4.70 -22.04
CA THR A 256 36.78 5.73 -23.10
C THR A 256 36.23 5.19 -24.43
N THR A 257 35.90 3.91 -24.48
CA THR A 257 35.36 3.25 -25.65
C THR A 257 34.08 2.48 -25.31
N PRO A 258 32.97 2.63 -26.05
CA PRO A 258 32.84 3.40 -27.30
C PRO A 258 32.85 4.93 -27.10
N PRO A 259 33.12 5.72 -28.13
CA PRO A 259 33.10 7.19 -28.06
C PRO A 259 31.73 7.71 -27.52
N GLY A 260 31.78 8.67 -26.61
CA GLY A 260 30.57 9.28 -26.02
C GLY A 260 30.21 8.77 -24.60
N ILE A 261 30.89 7.77 -24.08
CA ILE A 261 30.75 7.39 -22.67
C ILE A 261 31.50 8.44 -21.81
N PRO A 262 30.81 9.11 -20.87
CA PRO A 262 31.46 10.06 -19.99
C PRO A 262 32.43 9.33 -19.04
N SER A 263 33.69 9.77 -19.03
CA SER A 263 34.68 9.34 -18.06
C SER A 263 34.67 10.23 -16.81
N GLY A 264 35.05 9.68 -15.67
CA GLY A 264 35.11 10.41 -14.40
C GLY A 264 34.31 9.73 -13.29
N THR A 265 33.90 10.52 -12.34
CA THR A 265 33.11 10.08 -11.19
C THR A 265 31.80 10.82 -11.10
N THR A 266 30.73 10.11 -10.74
CA THR A 266 29.46 10.70 -10.30
C THR A 266 29.42 10.64 -8.80
N ASN A 267 29.14 11.76 -8.16
CA ASN A 267 28.84 11.83 -6.73
C ASN A 267 27.72 12.88 -6.55
N PHE A 268 26.54 12.38 -6.21
CA PHE A 268 25.34 13.20 -6.10
C PHE A 268 24.58 12.80 -4.84
N THR A 269 24.16 13.78 -4.08
CA THR A 269 23.26 13.60 -2.93
C THR A 269 22.22 14.72 -2.98
N ALA A 270 20.95 14.38 -2.83
CA ALA A 270 19.87 15.35 -2.75
C ALA A 270 18.85 14.93 -1.70
N ASP A 271 18.52 15.88 -0.85
CA ASP A 271 17.47 15.78 0.15
C ASP A 271 16.36 16.78 -0.19
N ALA A 272 15.12 16.34 -0.10
CA ALA A 272 13.99 17.22 -0.30
C ALA A 272 12.85 16.83 0.64
N THR A 273 12.16 17.86 1.17
CA THR A 273 10.95 17.68 1.98
C THR A 273 9.84 18.57 1.44
N ARG A 274 8.60 18.09 1.52
CA ARG A 274 7.43 18.84 1.07
C ARG A 274 6.19 18.40 1.83
N THR A 275 5.30 19.36 2.12
CA THR A 275 3.92 19.07 2.52
C THR A 275 3.00 19.23 1.29
N ALA A 276 2.14 18.26 1.05
CA ALA A 276 1.24 18.24 -0.09
C ALA A 276 -0.15 17.75 0.34
N PRO A 277 -1.23 18.06 -0.41
CA PRO A 277 -2.49 17.40 -0.21
C PRO A 277 -2.37 15.90 -0.54
N GLY A 278 -2.94 15.06 0.33
CA GLY A 278 -2.97 13.63 0.18
C GLY A 278 -4.38 13.07 0.33
N PHE A 279 -4.53 11.81 0.04
CA PHE A 279 -5.80 11.10 0.16
C PHE A 279 -5.57 9.63 0.48
N ILE A 280 -6.39 9.08 1.39
CA ILE A 280 -6.45 7.65 1.66
C ILE A 280 -7.90 7.24 1.54
N GLY A 281 -8.19 6.26 0.68
CA GLY A 281 -9.52 5.68 0.52
C GLY A 281 -9.47 4.17 0.64
N ASP A 282 -10.44 3.57 1.33
CA ASP A 282 -10.57 2.12 1.37
C ASP A 282 -12.01 1.67 1.21
N LEU A 283 -12.15 0.48 0.64
CA LEU A 283 -13.39 -0.23 0.46
C LEU A 283 -13.18 -1.69 0.83
N THR A 284 -13.98 -2.21 1.76
CA THR A 284 -13.95 -3.60 2.19
C THR A 284 -15.30 -4.24 1.93
N LEU A 285 -15.34 -5.29 1.14
CA LEU A 285 -16.43 -6.25 1.07
C LEU A 285 -16.17 -7.30 2.14
N MET A 286 -17.16 -7.60 2.98
CA MET A 286 -16.98 -8.56 4.07
C MET A 286 -18.14 -9.53 4.15
N ALA A 287 -17.84 -10.73 4.56
CA ALA A 287 -18.82 -11.74 4.95
C ALA A 287 -18.32 -12.47 6.20
N GLY A 288 -19.21 -12.87 7.07
CA GLY A 288 -18.84 -13.55 8.30
C GLY A 288 -19.87 -14.57 8.76
N TRP A 289 -19.38 -15.49 9.56
CA TRP A 289 -20.15 -16.56 10.17
C TRP A 289 -20.04 -16.49 11.69
N ASN A 290 -21.20 -16.33 12.36
CA ASN A 290 -21.30 -16.33 13.82
C ASN A 290 -21.25 -17.77 14.33
N ILE A 291 -20.12 -18.17 14.92
CA ILE A 291 -19.94 -19.52 15.51
C ILE A 291 -20.58 -19.57 16.90
N THR A 292 -20.40 -18.50 17.68
CA THR A 292 -21.03 -18.30 18.98
C THR A 292 -21.60 -16.89 19.05
N PRO A 293 -22.41 -16.54 20.04
CA PRO A 293 -22.88 -15.15 20.22
C PRO A 293 -21.75 -14.13 20.28
N ASN A 294 -20.59 -14.53 20.77
CA ASN A 294 -19.46 -13.65 21.04
C ASN A 294 -18.26 -13.87 20.12
N PHE A 295 -18.37 -14.79 19.12
CA PHE A 295 -17.27 -15.11 18.24
C PHE A 295 -17.74 -15.38 16.80
N ALA A 296 -17.13 -14.69 15.87
CA ALA A 296 -17.40 -14.84 14.43
C ALA A 296 -16.12 -15.00 13.65
N LEU A 297 -16.15 -15.80 12.57
CA LEU A 297 -15.15 -15.81 11.52
C LEU A 297 -15.54 -14.84 10.42
N GLN A 298 -14.57 -14.22 9.81
CA GLN A 298 -14.77 -13.23 8.75
C GLN A 298 -13.84 -13.50 7.57
N VAL A 299 -14.36 -13.27 6.37
CA VAL A 299 -13.60 -13.17 5.13
C VAL A 299 -13.96 -11.85 4.46
N GLY A 300 -12.97 -11.23 3.81
CA GLY A 300 -13.17 -9.98 3.12
C GLY A 300 -12.35 -9.86 1.84
N TYR A 301 -12.70 -8.87 1.05
CA TYR A 301 -11.91 -8.37 -0.06
C TYR A 301 -11.72 -6.87 0.10
N ASP A 302 -10.48 -6.46 0.13
CA ASP A 302 -10.07 -5.10 0.45
C ASP A 302 -9.52 -4.38 -0.78
N PHE A 303 -9.91 -3.11 -0.92
CA PHE A 303 -9.32 -2.15 -1.84
C PHE A 303 -8.80 -0.97 -1.01
N LEU A 304 -7.57 -0.57 -1.26
CA LEU A 304 -6.97 0.60 -0.62
C LEU A 304 -6.31 1.46 -1.70
N TRP A 305 -6.57 2.75 -1.66
CA TRP A 305 -5.97 3.76 -2.52
C TRP A 305 -5.29 4.82 -1.67
N VAL A 306 -4.02 5.10 -1.97
CA VAL A 306 -3.23 6.16 -1.35
C VAL A 306 -2.72 7.07 -2.46
N ALA A 307 -2.94 8.38 -2.31
CA ALA A 307 -2.54 9.39 -3.29
C ALA A 307 -1.91 10.61 -2.60
N GLY A 308 -1.20 11.43 -3.36
CA GLY A 308 -0.47 12.57 -2.83
C GLY A 308 0.83 12.17 -2.14
N ILE A 309 1.50 11.14 -2.61
CA ILE A 309 2.76 10.61 -2.08
C ILE A 309 3.91 10.80 -3.07
N ALA A 310 5.13 10.87 -2.56
CA ALA A 310 6.31 10.68 -3.40
C ALA A 310 6.60 9.19 -3.52
N THR A 311 6.62 8.70 -4.74
CA THR A 311 7.10 7.35 -5.02
C THR A 311 8.56 7.41 -5.45
N ALA A 312 9.38 6.47 -4.98
CA ALA A 312 10.82 6.45 -5.27
C ALA A 312 11.11 6.46 -6.78
N THR A 313 10.29 5.75 -7.55
CA THR A 313 10.41 5.68 -9.01
C THR A 313 10.11 7.01 -9.72
N ARG A 314 9.28 7.89 -9.14
CA ARG A 314 9.01 9.23 -9.71
C ARG A 314 10.13 10.22 -9.46
N GLN A 315 10.84 10.09 -8.34
CA GLN A 315 11.96 10.97 -7.97
C GLN A 315 13.25 10.64 -8.73
N PHE A 316 13.29 9.50 -9.39
CA PHE A 316 14.46 8.99 -10.07
C PHE A 316 14.89 9.89 -11.25
N ASN A 317 15.92 10.72 -11.04
CA ASN A 317 16.48 11.60 -12.05
C ASN A 317 17.91 12.04 -11.66
N LEU A 318 18.89 11.71 -12.49
CA LEU A 318 20.30 12.11 -12.33
C LEU A 318 20.73 13.23 -13.30
N ASP A 319 19.82 13.77 -14.08
CA ASP A 319 20.18 14.91 -14.92
C ASP A 319 20.29 16.15 -14.05
N GLN A 320 21.52 16.48 -13.66
CA GLN A 320 21.82 17.66 -12.83
C GLN A 320 21.41 18.99 -13.46
N ARG A 321 21.12 19.00 -14.78
CA ARG A 321 20.63 20.19 -15.51
C ARG A 321 19.11 20.35 -15.36
N ASP A 322 18.41 19.29 -14.99
CA ASP A 322 16.96 19.28 -14.80
C ASP A 322 16.64 19.17 -13.30
N VAL A 323 16.82 20.28 -12.58
CA VAL A 323 16.47 20.36 -11.14
C VAL A 323 14.95 20.34 -11.00
N ARG A 324 14.39 19.18 -10.81
CA ARG A 324 12.95 19.02 -10.57
C ARG A 324 12.62 19.18 -9.10
N PRO A 325 11.55 19.93 -8.77
CA PRO A 325 11.03 19.92 -7.41
C PRO A 325 10.52 18.50 -7.06
N LEU A 326 10.53 18.18 -5.77
CA LEU A 326 9.98 16.94 -5.24
C LEU A 326 8.55 16.72 -5.77
N ASP A 327 8.32 15.60 -6.45
CA ASP A 327 7.02 15.23 -7.02
C ASP A 327 6.23 14.38 -6.01
N ALA A 328 5.27 15.00 -5.34
CA ALA A 328 4.32 14.35 -4.43
C ALA A 328 3.02 13.92 -5.11
N GLY A 329 2.94 13.93 -6.45
CA GLY A 329 1.74 13.52 -7.20
C GLY A 329 1.62 12.01 -7.43
N GLY A 330 2.36 11.19 -6.73
CA GLY A 330 2.28 9.73 -6.81
C GLY A 330 1.04 9.16 -6.14
N GLN A 331 0.69 7.96 -6.56
CA GLN A 331 -0.41 7.20 -5.97
C GLN A 331 -0.11 5.70 -6.04
N THR A 332 -0.76 4.93 -5.17
CA THR A 332 -0.67 3.48 -5.17
C THR A 332 -2.01 2.86 -4.80
N PHE A 333 -2.30 1.70 -5.37
CA PHE A 333 -3.49 0.90 -5.08
C PHE A 333 -3.04 -0.44 -4.52
N TYR A 334 -3.78 -0.89 -3.52
CA TYR A 334 -3.66 -2.22 -2.95
C TYR A 334 -5.01 -2.90 -3.03
N ASN A 335 -5.01 -4.19 -3.31
CA ASN A 335 -6.23 -4.98 -3.29
C ASN A 335 -5.92 -6.43 -2.93
N GLY A 336 -6.86 -7.10 -2.26
CA GLY A 336 -6.62 -8.48 -1.88
C GLY A 336 -7.64 -9.05 -0.91
N LEU A 337 -7.35 -10.25 -0.46
CA LEU A 337 -8.21 -11.01 0.45
C LEU A 337 -7.83 -10.76 1.90
N SER A 338 -8.83 -10.78 2.78
CA SER A 338 -8.64 -10.82 4.23
C SER A 338 -9.41 -12.00 4.86
N PHE A 339 -8.79 -12.60 5.88
CA PHE A 339 -9.36 -13.69 6.66
C PHE A 339 -9.12 -13.42 8.13
N GLY A 340 -10.14 -13.56 8.94
CA GLY A 340 -9.97 -13.25 10.35
C GLY A 340 -11.12 -13.67 11.24
N PHE A 341 -11.11 -13.12 12.42
CA PHE A 341 -12.11 -13.37 13.45
C PHE A 341 -12.43 -12.09 14.21
N ASN A 342 -13.62 -12.07 14.80
CA ASN A 342 -14.08 -11.03 15.71
C ASN A 342 -14.59 -11.68 16.99
N GLY A 343 -14.24 -11.09 18.12
CA GLY A 343 -14.66 -11.53 19.45
C GLY A 343 -15.12 -10.36 20.32
N SER A 344 -16.03 -10.62 21.27
CA SER A 344 -16.57 -9.63 22.19
C SER A 344 -16.71 -10.19 23.61
N TRP A 345 -16.54 -9.35 24.65
CA TRP A 345 -16.63 -9.71 26.06
C TRP A 345 -17.04 -8.55 26.96
#